data_e7cce0558baba076b7a8c7b79b48db0a
#
_entry.id   e7cce0558baba076b7a8c7b79b48db0a
#
_cell.length_a   1.000
_cell.length_b   1.000
_cell.length_c   1.000
_cell.angle_alpha   90.00
_cell.angle_beta   90.00
_cell.angle_gamma   90.00
#
_symmetry.space_group_name_H-M   'P 1'
#
loop_
_entity.id
_entity.type
_entity.pdbx_description
1 polymer ?
#
loop_
_entity_poly.entity_id
_entity_poly.type
_entity_poly.pdbx_seq_one_letter_code
_entity_poly.pdbx_strand_id
1 'polypeptide(L)'
;MVTRRDSIWKSLDWVTICVYLILIAFGWFSVCGASYDYGDRDFWDFSTRAGKQLVWIICSFGLGFVLLMLEDSVYDMFAYLIYIALAILLVVTIFIAPDTKGSRSWLVMGPVSLQPAEFAKFATALALAKYMNSYSFSIKKEKCAFVLGFIILLPMLLIIGQRETGSALVYLAFFLVLYREGMPGVVLFAGLCTVIYFVVGIRFDEVFIADTPTPLGEFIVLLLILLFAGGMVWVYPKKWEPTRNIIGGSLIILLIAYLISEYGIHFSLVWVQWGLCVLVIGYLLYLALRERQRSYFLIALFAIGSIGFLYSSNYVFDNILESHQQIRIKVVLGMEEDLTGAGYNVCLLYTSP
;
A
#
# COMPACT_ATOMS: atom_id res chain seq x y z
N MET A 1 36.35 -27.65 18.28
CA MET A 1 35.02 -27.77 17.64
C MET A 1 35.23 -27.70 16.17
N VAL A 2 35.12 -28.84 15.47
CA VAL A 2 35.27 -28.91 14.03
C VAL A 2 33.92 -28.44 13.47
N THR A 3 33.86 -27.22 12.95
CA THR A 3 32.70 -26.73 12.18
C THR A 3 32.62 -27.59 10.90
N ARG A 4 31.67 -28.52 10.88
CA ARG A 4 31.25 -29.21 9.67
C ARG A 4 30.84 -28.16 8.65
N ARG A 5 31.66 -27.88 7.66
CA ARG A 5 31.24 -27.18 6.44
C ARG A 5 30.21 -28.10 5.77
N ASP A 6 28.96 -27.93 6.12
CA ASP A 6 27.89 -28.53 5.36
C ASP A 6 28.01 -28.01 3.93
N SER A 7 28.05 -28.92 2.99
CA SER A 7 28.16 -28.60 1.56
C SER A 7 27.05 -27.60 1.22
N ILE A 8 27.39 -26.48 0.57
CA ILE A 8 26.44 -25.44 0.12
C ILE A 8 25.24 -26.06 -0.58
N TRP A 9 25.44 -27.13 -1.33
CA TRP A 9 24.41 -27.90 -2.03
C TRP A 9 23.37 -28.55 -1.11
N LYS A 10 23.70 -28.86 0.15
CA LYS A 10 22.78 -29.43 1.12
C LYS A 10 21.99 -28.37 1.90
N SER A 11 22.47 -27.14 1.95
CA SER A 11 21.80 -26.04 2.62
C SER A 11 20.84 -25.26 1.69
N LEU A 12 20.90 -25.50 0.37
CA LEU A 12 20.01 -24.87 -0.61
C LEU A 12 18.61 -25.48 -0.56
N ASP A 13 17.60 -24.62 -0.56
CA ASP A 13 16.20 -25.01 -0.75
C ASP A 13 15.92 -25.26 -2.23
N TRP A 14 16.09 -26.51 -2.65
CA TRP A 14 15.87 -26.94 -4.04
C TRP A 14 14.44 -26.72 -4.51
N VAL A 15 13.46 -26.80 -3.60
CA VAL A 15 12.06 -26.60 -3.95
C VAL A 15 11.82 -25.16 -4.39
N THR A 16 12.31 -24.20 -3.61
CA THR A 16 12.23 -22.78 -3.97
C THR A 16 12.98 -22.48 -5.29
N ILE A 17 14.16 -23.06 -5.48
CA ILE A 17 14.92 -22.89 -6.73
C ILE A 17 14.16 -23.45 -7.93
N CYS A 18 13.59 -24.65 -7.83
CA CYS A 18 12.81 -25.24 -8.92
C CYS A 18 11.58 -24.40 -9.27
N VAL A 19 10.82 -23.94 -8.27
CA VAL A 19 9.68 -23.05 -8.49
C VAL A 19 10.10 -21.75 -9.16
N TYR A 20 11.20 -21.15 -8.74
CA TYR A 20 11.76 -19.95 -9.34
C TYR A 20 12.12 -20.16 -10.83
N LEU A 21 12.81 -21.27 -11.17
CA LEU A 21 13.15 -21.61 -12.54
C LEU A 21 11.92 -21.82 -13.43
N ILE A 22 10.90 -22.50 -12.90
CA ILE A 22 9.62 -22.72 -13.61
C ILE A 22 8.95 -21.37 -13.88
N LEU A 23 8.89 -20.46 -12.90
CA LEU A 23 8.29 -19.14 -13.07
C LEU A 23 9.04 -18.29 -14.11
N ILE A 24 10.39 -18.33 -14.13
CA ILE A 24 11.18 -17.64 -15.15
C ILE A 24 10.89 -18.19 -16.54
N ALA A 25 10.89 -19.53 -16.70
CA ALA A 25 10.61 -20.17 -17.98
C ALA A 25 9.20 -19.78 -18.46
N PHE A 26 8.20 -19.85 -17.58
CA PHE A 26 6.82 -19.46 -17.92
C PHE A 26 6.73 -17.98 -18.32
N GLY A 27 7.40 -17.09 -17.57
CA GLY A 27 7.48 -15.67 -17.89
C GLY A 27 8.11 -15.39 -19.25
N TRP A 28 9.19 -16.11 -19.60
CA TRP A 28 9.82 -15.97 -20.91
C TRP A 28 8.91 -16.45 -22.04
N PHE A 29 8.26 -17.62 -21.91
CA PHE A 29 7.26 -18.10 -22.86
C PHE A 29 6.09 -17.14 -23.05
N SER A 30 5.63 -16.53 -21.98
CA SER A 30 4.55 -15.52 -22.03
C SER A 30 4.97 -14.29 -22.85
N VAL A 31 6.22 -13.82 -22.69
CA VAL A 31 6.75 -12.71 -23.48
C VAL A 31 6.95 -13.11 -24.94
N CYS A 32 7.40 -14.33 -25.21
CA CYS A 32 7.49 -14.86 -26.59
C CYS A 32 6.12 -14.87 -27.26
N GLY A 33 5.07 -15.36 -26.58
CA GLY A 33 3.70 -15.36 -27.10
C GLY A 33 3.19 -13.95 -27.41
N ALA A 34 3.36 -13.03 -26.47
CA ALA A 34 2.94 -11.64 -26.67
C ALA A 34 3.74 -10.92 -27.78
N SER A 35 5.02 -11.22 -27.93
CA SER A 35 5.86 -10.63 -29.00
C SER A 35 5.53 -11.17 -30.38
N TYR A 36 5.03 -12.40 -30.49
CA TYR A 36 4.65 -13.01 -31.74
C TYR A 36 3.53 -12.24 -32.46
N ASP A 37 2.55 -11.75 -31.72
CA ASP A 37 1.44 -10.95 -32.27
C ASP A 37 1.88 -9.60 -32.83
N TYR A 38 3.04 -9.07 -32.38
CA TYR A 38 3.64 -7.84 -32.89
C TYR A 38 4.62 -8.06 -34.05
N GLY A 39 4.76 -9.30 -34.56
CA GLY A 39 5.57 -9.64 -35.73
C GLY A 39 7.04 -10.02 -35.40
N ASP A 40 7.42 -10.05 -34.14
CA ASP A 40 8.72 -10.50 -33.66
C ASP A 40 8.75 -12.05 -33.67
N ARG A 41 9.08 -12.67 -34.83
CA ARG A 41 9.07 -14.14 -34.99
C ARG A 41 10.34 -14.84 -34.55
N ASP A 42 11.46 -14.10 -34.46
CA ASP A 42 12.77 -14.68 -34.10
C ASP A 42 13.03 -14.48 -32.59
N PHE A 43 12.73 -15.51 -31.79
CA PHE A 43 12.91 -15.50 -30.32
C PHE A 43 14.38 -15.41 -29.87
N TRP A 44 15.33 -15.75 -30.77
CA TRP A 44 16.76 -15.74 -30.50
C TRP A 44 17.45 -14.45 -30.96
N ASP A 45 16.75 -13.57 -31.65
CA ASP A 45 17.31 -12.29 -32.05
C ASP A 45 17.30 -11.33 -30.82
N PHE A 46 18.52 -10.96 -30.41
CA PHE A 46 18.73 -10.05 -29.27
C PHE A 46 18.20 -8.62 -29.48
N SER A 47 17.73 -8.27 -30.65
CA SER A 47 17.05 -7.02 -30.94
C SER A 47 15.58 -7.06 -30.52
N THR A 48 14.97 -8.26 -30.50
CA THR A 48 13.57 -8.49 -30.13
C THR A 48 13.35 -8.38 -28.62
N ARG A 49 12.09 -8.26 -28.20
CA ARG A 49 11.72 -8.22 -26.75
C ARG A 49 12.06 -9.53 -26.05
N ALA A 50 11.76 -10.65 -26.68
CA ALA A 50 12.04 -11.99 -26.16
C ALA A 50 13.54 -12.25 -26.00
N GLY A 51 14.36 -11.88 -27.01
CA GLY A 51 15.81 -12.02 -26.97
C GLY A 51 16.47 -11.12 -25.92
N LYS A 52 16.04 -9.86 -25.80
CA LYS A 52 16.50 -8.96 -24.71
C LYS A 52 16.20 -9.54 -23.33
N GLN A 53 15.03 -10.13 -23.13
CA GLN A 53 14.69 -10.77 -21.87
C GLN A 53 15.60 -11.95 -21.55
N LEU A 54 16.00 -12.73 -22.54
CA LEU A 54 16.94 -13.83 -22.37
C LEU A 54 18.30 -13.34 -21.85
N VAL A 55 18.79 -12.23 -22.39
CA VAL A 55 20.04 -11.60 -21.91
C VAL A 55 19.89 -11.20 -20.44
N TRP A 56 18.77 -10.57 -20.07
CA TRP A 56 18.53 -10.17 -18.67
C TRP A 56 18.37 -11.37 -17.73
N ILE A 57 17.78 -12.48 -18.19
CA ILE A 57 17.73 -13.75 -17.44
C ILE A 57 19.14 -14.26 -17.15
N ILE A 58 20.02 -14.31 -18.14
CA ILE A 58 21.40 -14.76 -17.95
C ILE A 58 22.15 -13.84 -16.99
N CYS A 59 22.02 -12.52 -17.15
CA CYS A 59 22.63 -11.55 -16.23
C CYS A 59 22.10 -11.71 -14.79
N SER A 60 20.80 -11.97 -14.63
CA SER A 60 20.21 -12.17 -13.30
C SER A 60 20.69 -13.45 -12.62
N PHE A 61 20.89 -14.54 -13.37
CA PHE A 61 21.52 -15.75 -12.83
C PHE A 61 22.96 -15.51 -12.41
N GLY A 62 23.74 -14.78 -13.21
CA GLY A 62 25.10 -14.39 -12.86
C GLY A 62 25.14 -13.57 -11.56
N LEU A 63 24.30 -12.56 -11.47
CA LEU A 63 24.17 -11.74 -10.24
C LEU A 63 23.71 -12.58 -9.05
N GLY A 64 22.69 -13.42 -9.23
CA GLY A 64 22.19 -14.31 -8.17
C GLY A 64 23.26 -15.26 -7.66
N PHE A 65 24.09 -15.81 -8.53
CA PHE A 65 25.22 -16.65 -8.15
C PHE A 65 26.25 -15.87 -7.32
N VAL A 66 26.60 -14.64 -7.72
CA VAL A 66 27.50 -13.77 -6.96
C VAL A 66 26.92 -13.47 -5.57
N LEU A 67 25.63 -13.12 -5.50
CA LEU A 67 24.97 -12.84 -4.23
C LEU A 67 24.94 -14.04 -3.30
N LEU A 68 24.73 -15.26 -3.82
CA LEU A 68 24.79 -16.50 -3.02
C LEU A 68 26.19 -16.85 -2.50
N MET A 69 27.24 -16.34 -3.15
CA MET A 69 28.64 -16.55 -2.71
C MET A 69 29.07 -15.56 -1.63
N LEU A 70 28.35 -14.46 -1.44
CA LEU A 70 28.65 -13.48 -0.40
C LEU A 70 28.27 -14.01 0.98
N GLU A 71 29.12 -13.76 1.97
CA GLU A 71 28.85 -14.09 3.37
C GLU A 71 27.81 -13.12 3.97
N ASP A 72 27.02 -13.61 4.92
CA ASP A 72 26.02 -12.80 5.64
C ASP A 72 26.63 -11.56 6.29
N SER A 73 27.90 -11.64 6.72
CA SER A 73 28.66 -10.53 7.31
C SER A 73 28.81 -9.33 6.37
N VAL A 74 28.88 -9.58 5.05
CA VAL A 74 28.99 -8.52 4.02
C VAL A 74 27.67 -7.75 3.95
N TYR A 75 26.56 -8.45 3.92
CA TYR A 75 25.23 -7.83 3.90
C TYR A 75 25.00 -6.99 5.16
N ASP A 76 25.37 -7.54 6.33
CA ASP A 76 25.24 -6.80 7.58
C ASP A 76 26.13 -5.55 7.60
N MET A 77 27.38 -5.65 7.16
CA MET A 77 28.31 -4.52 7.16
C MET A 77 27.83 -3.37 6.26
N PHE A 78 27.36 -3.67 5.05
CA PHE A 78 27.02 -2.67 4.03
C PHE A 78 25.55 -2.24 4.03
N ALA A 79 24.67 -2.82 4.85
CA ALA A 79 23.23 -2.57 4.82
C ALA A 79 22.86 -1.09 4.86
N TYR A 80 23.38 -0.33 5.82
CA TYR A 80 23.06 1.10 5.93
C TYR A 80 23.74 1.94 4.85
N LEU A 81 24.94 1.54 4.40
CA LEU A 81 25.64 2.23 3.33
C LEU A 81 24.86 2.12 2.02
N ILE A 82 24.41 0.91 1.69
CA ILE A 82 23.56 0.64 0.51
C ILE A 82 22.25 1.44 0.60
N TYR A 83 21.60 1.43 1.77
CA TYR A 83 20.37 2.19 2.00
C TYR A 83 20.55 3.68 1.77
N ILE A 84 21.59 4.29 2.34
CA ILE A 84 21.87 5.72 2.19
C ILE A 84 22.23 6.05 0.73
N ALA A 85 23.07 5.23 0.09
CA ALA A 85 23.45 5.44 -1.30
C ALA A 85 22.23 5.40 -2.24
N LEU A 86 21.31 4.45 -2.03
CA LEU A 86 20.09 4.37 -2.83
C LEU A 86 19.08 5.46 -2.48
N ALA A 87 18.99 5.89 -1.23
CA ALA A 87 18.17 7.05 -0.86
C ALA A 87 18.68 8.34 -1.55
N ILE A 88 19.99 8.55 -1.59
CA ILE A 88 20.60 9.66 -2.36
C ILE A 88 20.30 9.50 -3.85
N LEU A 89 20.42 8.29 -4.41
CA LEU A 89 20.12 8.03 -5.81
C LEU A 89 18.64 8.33 -6.14
N LEU A 90 17.70 8.00 -5.23
CA LEU A 90 16.29 8.38 -5.39
C LEU A 90 16.11 9.90 -5.45
N VAL A 91 16.80 10.66 -4.59
CA VAL A 91 16.76 12.13 -4.62
C VAL A 91 17.30 12.64 -5.94
N VAL A 92 18.48 12.15 -6.36
CA VAL A 92 19.10 12.54 -7.64
C VAL A 92 18.19 12.25 -8.82
N THR A 93 17.48 11.12 -8.80
CA THR A 93 16.54 10.72 -9.86
C THR A 93 15.40 11.73 -10.02
N ILE A 94 14.88 12.33 -8.94
CA ILE A 94 13.80 13.33 -9.01
C ILE A 94 14.21 14.51 -9.92
N PHE A 95 15.50 14.91 -9.89
CA PHE A 95 16.00 16.06 -10.62
C PHE A 95 16.52 15.75 -12.02
N ILE A 96 17.08 14.55 -12.24
CA ILE A 96 17.81 14.22 -13.48
C ILE A 96 16.97 13.35 -14.42
N ALA A 97 16.02 12.55 -13.90
CA ALA A 97 15.27 11.62 -14.75
C ALA A 97 14.34 12.36 -15.72
N PRO A 98 14.32 11.95 -16.99
CA PRO A 98 13.36 12.46 -17.97
C PRO A 98 11.94 12.08 -17.57
N ASP A 99 10.99 12.90 -17.94
CA ASP A 99 9.57 12.58 -17.75
C ASP A 99 9.17 11.47 -18.75
N THR A 100 8.88 10.29 -18.24
CA THR A 100 8.47 9.13 -19.04
C THR A 100 7.06 8.72 -18.63
N LYS A 101 6.06 9.03 -19.46
CA LYS A 101 4.63 8.75 -19.22
C LYS A 101 4.12 9.31 -17.88
N GLY A 102 4.56 10.53 -17.53
CA GLY A 102 4.16 11.22 -16.30
C GLY A 102 4.94 10.81 -15.04
N SER A 103 5.97 9.96 -15.14
CA SER A 103 6.84 9.55 -14.03
C SER A 103 8.29 9.93 -14.30
N ARG A 104 9.00 10.37 -13.26
CA ARG A 104 10.45 10.69 -13.28
C ARG A 104 11.22 9.65 -12.46
N SER A 105 11.06 8.38 -12.81
CA SER A 105 11.61 7.25 -12.05
C SER A 105 12.69 6.45 -12.79
N TRP A 106 12.92 6.75 -14.09
CA TRP A 106 13.83 6.00 -14.93
C TRP A 106 15.10 6.79 -15.26
N LEU A 107 16.24 6.25 -14.84
CA LEU A 107 17.55 6.74 -15.28
C LEU A 107 17.91 6.06 -16.58
N VAL A 108 17.93 6.80 -17.68
CA VAL A 108 18.27 6.30 -19.00
C VAL A 108 19.77 6.51 -19.23
N MET A 109 20.51 5.40 -19.33
CA MET A 109 21.96 5.39 -19.61
C MET A 109 22.22 4.64 -20.94
N GLY A 110 22.03 5.34 -22.06
CA GLY A 110 22.16 4.74 -23.39
C GLY A 110 21.11 3.64 -23.63
N PRO A 111 21.52 2.40 -23.95
CA PRO A 111 20.58 1.30 -24.22
C PRO A 111 19.94 0.70 -22.94
N VAL A 112 20.46 1.07 -21.76
CA VAL A 112 20.01 0.54 -20.47
C VAL A 112 19.23 1.59 -19.72
N SER A 113 18.06 1.23 -19.23
CA SER A 113 17.26 2.03 -18.32
C SER A 113 17.22 1.36 -16.96
N LEU A 114 17.50 2.12 -15.89
CA LEU A 114 17.51 1.65 -14.52
C LEU A 114 16.45 2.39 -13.73
N GLN A 115 15.66 1.66 -12.94
CA GLN A 115 14.68 2.24 -12.02
C GLN A 115 15.20 2.12 -10.59
N PRO A 116 15.72 3.20 -9.96
CA PRO A 116 16.29 3.14 -8.62
C PRO A 116 15.31 2.70 -7.54
N ALA A 117 14.01 2.93 -7.73
CA ALA A 117 12.96 2.50 -6.81
C ALA A 117 12.95 0.97 -6.58
N GLU A 118 13.29 0.16 -7.60
CA GLU A 118 13.36 -1.30 -7.46
C GLU A 118 14.48 -1.73 -6.52
N PHE A 119 15.65 -1.11 -6.64
CA PHE A 119 16.79 -1.38 -5.77
C PHE A 119 16.59 -0.82 -4.36
N ALA A 120 15.87 0.30 -4.22
CA ALA A 120 15.57 0.88 -2.92
C ALA A 120 14.69 -0.03 -2.05
N LYS A 121 13.80 -0.84 -2.65
CA LYS A 121 13.01 -1.85 -1.92
C LYS A 121 13.92 -2.88 -1.24
N PHE A 122 14.89 -3.41 -1.98
CA PHE A 122 15.90 -4.33 -1.44
C PHE A 122 16.72 -3.68 -0.32
N ALA A 123 17.23 -2.47 -0.55
CA ALA A 123 18.03 -1.76 0.45
C ALA A 123 17.24 -1.48 1.74
N THR A 124 15.96 -1.14 1.60
CA THR A 124 15.06 -0.93 2.75
C THR A 124 14.88 -2.24 3.53
N ALA A 125 14.64 -3.36 2.84
CA ALA A 125 14.54 -4.67 3.47
C ALA A 125 15.82 -5.03 4.26
N LEU A 126 16.99 -4.78 3.66
CA LEU A 126 18.28 -5.05 4.27
C LEU A 126 18.53 -4.16 5.51
N ALA A 127 18.22 -2.86 5.41
CA ALA A 127 18.36 -1.93 6.54
C ALA A 127 17.41 -2.27 7.68
N LEU A 128 16.17 -2.68 7.38
CA LEU A 128 15.20 -3.15 8.37
C LEU A 128 15.70 -4.43 9.06
N ALA A 129 16.16 -5.42 8.30
CA ALA A 129 16.68 -6.67 8.83
C ALA A 129 17.85 -6.42 9.78
N LYS A 130 18.82 -5.58 9.38
CA LYS A 130 19.95 -5.19 10.24
C LYS A 130 19.49 -4.49 11.51
N TYR A 131 18.57 -3.53 11.42
CA TYR A 131 18.06 -2.81 12.58
C TYR A 131 17.34 -3.74 13.56
N MET A 132 16.49 -4.65 13.03
CA MET A 132 15.76 -5.62 13.86
C MET A 132 16.65 -6.68 14.48
N ASN A 133 17.79 -7.01 13.86
CA ASN A 133 18.78 -7.94 14.40
C ASN A 133 19.66 -7.34 15.54
N SER A 134 19.52 -6.04 15.84
CA SER A 134 20.31 -5.40 16.88
C SER A 134 19.92 -5.89 18.29
N TYR A 135 20.90 -6.08 19.18
CA TYR A 135 20.71 -6.60 20.54
C TYR A 135 19.71 -5.79 21.39
N SER A 136 19.61 -4.48 21.18
CA SER A 136 18.72 -3.59 21.93
C SER A 136 17.33 -3.43 21.31
N PHE A 137 17.05 -4.15 20.23
CA PHE A 137 15.80 -4.02 19.48
C PHE A 137 14.58 -4.47 20.30
N SER A 138 13.56 -3.64 20.29
CA SER A 138 12.23 -3.99 20.78
C SER A 138 11.22 -3.06 20.12
N ILE A 139 10.31 -3.60 19.34
CA ILE A 139 9.29 -2.83 18.61
C ILE A 139 8.33 -2.07 19.53
N LYS A 140 8.24 -2.49 20.81
CA LYS A 140 7.43 -1.80 21.84
C LYS A 140 8.04 -0.49 22.33
N LYS A 141 9.33 -0.27 22.06
CA LYS A 141 10.00 1.01 22.39
C LYS A 141 9.65 2.03 21.31
N GLU A 142 9.13 3.18 21.70
CA GLU A 142 8.73 4.27 20.80
C GLU A 142 9.87 4.69 19.86
N LYS A 143 11.11 4.77 20.36
CA LYS A 143 12.28 5.08 19.55
C LYS A 143 12.53 4.06 18.44
N CYS A 144 12.36 2.76 18.73
CA CYS A 144 12.55 1.71 17.72
C CYS A 144 11.45 1.77 16.66
N ALA A 145 10.20 1.97 17.07
CA ALA A 145 9.07 2.11 16.14
C ALA A 145 9.24 3.34 15.23
N PHE A 146 9.73 4.47 15.78
CA PHE A 146 10.02 5.67 15.00
C PHE A 146 11.13 5.44 13.96
N VAL A 147 12.24 4.80 14.34
CA VAL A 147 13.34 4.50 13.41
C VAL A 147 12.89 3.55 12.30
N LEU A 148 12.12 2.50 12.63
CA LEU A 148 11.57 1.58 11.63
C LEU A 148 10.63 2.32 10.66
N GLY A 149 9.74 3.17 11.21
CA GLY A 149 8.87 4.01 10.40
C GLY A 149 9.67 4.92 9.46
N PHE A 150 10.73 5.55 9.95
CA PHE A 150 11.60 6.40 9.15
C PHE A 150 12.30 5.63 8.02
N ILE A 151 12.83 4.42 8.30
CA ILE A 151 13.47 3.57 7.29
C ILE A 151 12.50 3.19 6.16
N ILE A 152 11.22 2.98 6.48
CA ILE A 152 10.21 2.63 5.46
C ILE A 152 9.67 3.88 4.74
N LEU A 153 9.32 4.91 5.50
CA LEU A 153 8.61 6.07 4.96
C LEU A 153 9.52 6.98 4.13
N LEU A 154 10.81 7.12 4.48
CA LEU A 154 11.73 7.99 3.74
C LEU A 154 11.81 7.61 2.25
N PRO A 155 12.18 6.38 1.85
CA PRO A 155 12.23 6.01 0.43
C PRO A 155 10.83 6.00 -0.21
N MET A 156 9.79 5.62 0.52
CA MET A 156 8.41 5.67 0.04
C MET A 156 8.01 7.10 -0.37
N LEU A 157 8.29 8.11 0.46
CA LEU A 157 8.01 9.51 0.16
C LEU A 157 8.84 10.04 -1.03
N LEU A 158 10.11 9.63 -1.13
CA LEU A 158 10.95 9.99 -2.27
C LEU A 158 10.41 9.41 -3.59
N ILE A 159 9.90 8.17 -3.57
CA ILE A 159 9.30 7.50 -4.73
C ILE A 159 7.96 8.19 -5.11
N ILE A 160 7.15 8.60 -4.13
CA ILE A 160 5.95 9.41 -4.40
C ILE A 160 6.35 10.74 -5.05
N GLY A 161 7.43 11.37 -4.60
CA GLY A 161 7.97 12.58 -5.22
C GLY A 161 8.44 12.40 -6.67
N GLN A 162 8.77 11.17 -7.09
CA GLN A 162 9.04 10.78 -8.48
C GLN A 162 7.76 10.55 -9.30
N ARG A 163 6.58 10.72 -8.71
CA ARG A 163 5.25 10.42 -9.28
C ARG A 163 5.05 8.93 -9.61
N GLU A 164 5.72 8.04 -8.85
CA GLU A 164 5.68 6.60 -9.02
C GLU A 164 4.90 5.96 -7.85
N THR A 165 3.57 6.15 -7.84
CA THR A 165 2.70 5.69 -6.74
C THR A 165 2.65 4.16 -6.63
N GLY A 166 2.71 3.43 -7.74
CA GLY A 166 2.69 1.97 -7.74
C GLY A 166 3.84 1.35 -6.96
N SER A 167 5.07 1.80 -7.22
CA SER A 167 6.27 1.34 -6.51
C SER A 167 6.25 1.73 -5.03
N ALA A 168 5.69 2.90 -4.70
CA ALA A 168 5.55 3.36 -3.31
C ALA A 168 4.60 2.47 -2.50
N LEU A 169 3.49 2.00 -3.08
CA LEU A 169 2.52 1.12 -2.41
C LEU A 169 3.14 -0.21 -1.96
N VAL A 170 4.16 -0.70 -2.65
CA VAL A 170 4.86 -1.94 -2.25
C VAL A 170 5.48 -1.82 -0.86
N TYR A 171 5.87 -0.61 -0.43
CA TYR A 171 6.43 -0.38 0.91
C TYR A 171 5.43 -0.66 2.04
N LEU A 172 4.13 -0.66 1.77
CA LEU A 172 3.11 -1.05 2.74
C LEU A 172 3.27 -2.51 3.18
N ALA A 173 3.86 -3.37 2.34
CA ALA A 173 4.15 -4.76 2.70
C ALA A 173 5.13 -4.88 3.89
N PHE A 174 6.03 -3.90 4.09
CA PHE A 174 6.93 -3.90 5.25
C PHE A 174 6.18 -3.79 6.58
N PHE A 175 5.01 -3.15 6.61
CA PHE A 175 4.18 -3.11 7.82
C PHE A 175 3.66 -4.48 8.23
N LEU A 176 3.47 -5.41 7.28
CA LEU A 176 3.12 -6.81 7.59
C LEU A 176 4.27 -7.51 8.31
N VAL A 177 5.52 -7.25 7.89
CA VAL A 177 6.72 -7.76 8.58
C VAL A 177 6.79 -7.19 10.00
N LEU A 178 6.58 -5.89 10.17
CA LEU A 178 6.58 -5.25 11.50
C LEU A 178 5.47 -5.82 12.40
N TYR A 179 4.31 -6.13 11.84
CA TYR A 179 3.24 -6.79 12.60
C TYR A 179 3.65 -8.17 13.10
N ARG A 180 4.31 -8.97 12.27
CA ARG A 180 4.87 -10.26 12.67
C ARG A 180 5.88 -10.12 13.81
N GLU A 181 6.66 -9.04 13.82
CA GLU A 181 7.65 -8.73 14.88
C GLU A 181 7.02 -8.13 16.16
N GLY A 182 5.69 -7.99 16.19
CA GLY A 182 4.94 -7.59 17.38
C GLY A 182 4.44 -6.14 17.40
N MET A 183 4.38 -5.48 16.24
CA MET A 183 3.70 -4.19 16.10
C MET A 183 2.21 -4.34 16.45
N PRO A 184 1.60 -3.38 17.16
CA PRO A 184 0.18 -3.43 17.48
C PRO A 184 -0.69 -3.56 16.22
N GLY A 185 -1.63 -4.52 16.24
CA GLY A 185 -2.55 -4.77 15.11
C GLY A 185 -3.42 -3.57 14.72
N VAL A 186 -3.60 -2.59 15.62
CA VAL A 186 -4.28 -1.32 15.34
C VAL A 186 -3.67 -0.58 14.16
N VAL A 187 -2.35 -0.63 13.99
CA VAL A 187 -1.65 0.06 12.90
C VAL A 187 -2.03 -0.56 11.55
N LEU A 188 -2.03 -1.90 11.47
CA LEU A 188 -2.49 -2.60 10.26
C LEU A 188 -3.97 -2.37 9.99
N PHE A 189 -4.78 -2.41 11.05
CA PHE A 189 -6.22 -2.15 10.95
C PHE A 189 -6.47 -0.73 10.43
N ALA A 190 -5.77 0.28 10.96
CA ALA A 190 -5.87 1.64 10.47
C ALA A 190 -5.44 1.76 9.00
N GLY A 191 -4.36 1.11 8.60
CA GLY A 191 -3.92 1.05 7.20
C GLY A 191 -4.96 0.40 6.28
N LEU A 192 -5.58 -0.70 6.71
CA LEU A 192 -6.66 -1.35 5.96
C LEU A 192 -7.88 -0.42 5.83
N CYS A 193 -8.28 0.23 6.92
CA CYS A 193 -9.37 1.21 6.91
C CYS A 193 -9.10 2.34 5.93
N THR A 194 -7.86 2.87 5.91
CA THR A 194 -7.44 3.91 4.97
C THR A 194 -7.67 3.49 3.51
N VAL A 195 -7.28 2.25 3.15
CA VAL A 195 -7.51 1.71 1.80
C VAL A 195 -9.01 1.58 1.50
N ILE A 196 -9.79 1.05 2.44
CA ILE A 196 -11.24 0.90 2.28
C ILE A 196 -11.90 2.27 2.09
N TYR A 197 -11.56 3.25 2.92
CA TYR A 197 -12.12 4.60 2.84
C TYR A 197 -11.80 5.28 1.51
N PHE A 198 -10.55 5.14 1.04
CA PHE A 198 -10.14 5.67 -0.26
C PHE A 198 -10.92 5.03 -1.42
N VAL A 199 -10.98 3.70 -1.45
CA VAL A 199 -11.66 2.96 -2.53
C VAL A 199 -13.15 3.25 -2.54
N VAL A 200 -13.82 3.17 -1.38
CA VAL A 200 -15.26 3.38 -1.28
C VAL A 200 -15.62 4.85 -1.50
N GLY A 201 -14.85 5.77 -0.94
CA GLY A 201 -15.05 7.20 -1.10
C GLY A 201 -15.07 7.59 -2.56
N ILE A 202 -14.03 7.22 -3.33
CA ILE A 202 -13.90 7.58 -4.75
C ILE A 202 -14.89 6.79 -5.63
N ARG A 203 -15.02 5.47 -5.40
CA ARG A 203 -15.86 4.62 -6.28
C ARG A 203 -17.32 5.01 -6.30
N PHE A 204 -17.85 5.50 -5.18
CA PHE A 204 -19.26 5.82 -5.00
C PHE A 204 -19.53 7.31 -4.79
N ASP A 205 -18.58 8.18 -5.14
CA ASP A 205 -18.71 9.63 -4.97
C ASP A 205 -19.83 10.24 -5.84
N GLU A 206 -19.95 9.77 -7.09
CA GLU A 206 -20.97 10.23 -8.04
C GLU A 206 -22.32 9.52 -7.89
N VAL A 207 -22.45 8.56 -6.97
CA VAL A 207 -23.68 7.80 -6.73
C VAL A 207 -24.43 8.40 -5.55
N PHE A 208 -25.73 8.70 -5.72
CA PHE A 208 -26.59 9.24 -4.67
C PHE A 208 -27.56 8.19 -4.13
N ILE A 209 -27.97 8.32 -2.87
CA ILE A 209 -28.90 7.41 -2.21
C ILE A 209 -30.34 7.81 -2.57
N ALA A 210 -31.05 6.95 -3.30
CA ALA A 210 -32.44 7.16 -3.72
C ALA A 210 -32.67 8.61 -4.26
N ASP A 211 -33.73 9.27 -3.86
CA ASP A 211 -34.03 10.66 -4.25
C ASP A 211 -33.42 11.71 -3.28
N THR A 212 -32.45 11.31 -2.44
CA THR A 212 -31.82 12.22 -1.47
C THR A 212 -30.54 12.82 -2.03
N PRO A 213 -30.17 14.07 -1.67
CA PRO A 213 -28.90 14.68 -2.08
C PRO A 213 -27.70 14.16 -1.23
N THR A 214 -27.65 12.84 -1.02
CA THR A 214 -26.65 12.18 -0.17
C THR A 214 -25.68 11.39 -1.03
N PRO A 215 -24.38 11.76 -1.15
CA PRO A 215 -23.39 10.95 -1.84
C PRO A 215 -23.17 9.62 -1.11
N LEU A 216 -23.31 8.52 -1.84
CA LEU A 216 -23.26 7.17 -1.28
C LEU A 216 -21.86 6.84 -0.73
N GLY A 217 -20.80 7.30 -1.39
CA GLY A 217 -19.42 7.06 -0.95
C GLY A 217 -19.14 7.64 0.43
N GLU A 218 -19.45 8.92 0.62
CA GLU A 218 -19.27 9.61 1.89
C GLU A 218 -20.12 8.98 2.99
N PHE A 219 -21.38 8.65 2.66
CA PHE A 219 -22.31 7.99 3.59
C PHE A 219 -21.77 6.65 4.11
N ILE A 220 -21.28 5.77 3.20
CA ILE A 220 -20.75 4.46 3.59
C ILE A 220 -19.50 4.63 4.44
N VAL A 221 -18.58 5.53 4.08
CA VAL A 221 -17.33 5.71 4.82
C VAL A 221 -17.60 6.24 6.23
N LEU A 222 -18.45 7.24 6.40
CA LEU A 222 -18.82 7.75 7.72
C LEU A 222 -19.53 6.68 8.57
N LEU A 223 -20.38 5.84 7.95
CA LEU A 223 -20.99 4.71 8.63
C LEU A 223 -19.94 3.69 9.09
N LEU A 224 -18.97 3.36 8.24
CA LEU A 224 -17.87 2.46 8.60
C LEU A 224 -17.02 3.02 9.75
N ILE A 225 -16.75 4.32 9.77
CA ILE A 225 -16.03 4.98 10.87
C ILE A 225 -16.75 4.79 12.19
N LEU A 226 -18.07 4.99 12.22
CA LEU A 226 -18.89 4.79 13.43
C LEU A 226 -18.90 3.31 13.86
N LEU A 227 -19.05 2.38 12.93
CA LEU A 227 -19.04 0.94 13.21
C LEU A 227 -17.67 0.47 13.73
N PHE A 228 -16.58 0.92 13.12
CA PHE A 228 -15.24 0.56 13.53
C PHE A 228 -14.87 1.18 14.88
N ALA A 229 -15.24 2.44 15.14
CA ALA A 229 -15.05 3.05 16.44
C ALA A 229 -15.78 2.28 17.54
N GLY A 230 -17.05 1.92 17.31
CA GLY A 230 -17.83 1.09 18.24
C GLY A 230 -17.24 -0.33 18.42
N GLY A 231 -16.79 -0.97 17.32
CA GLY A 231 -16.13 -2.27 17.36
C GLY A 231 -14.81 -2.24 18.14
N MET A 232 -14.01 -1.18 17.97
CA MET A 232 -12.78 -0.99 18.75
C MET A 232 -13.07 -0.84 20.26
N VAL A 233 -14.16 -0.20 20.63
CA VAL A 233 -14.60 -0.12 22.05
C VAL A 233 -14.91 -1.52 22.59
N TRP A 234 -15.49 -2.40 21.81
CA TRP A 234 -15.72 -3.77 22.25
C TRP A 234 -14.42 -4.58 22.39
N VAL A 235 -13.50 -4.42 21.48
CA VAL A 235 -12.25 -5.22 21.44
C VAL A 235 -11.25 -4.76 22.52
N TYR A 236 -11.05 -3.44 22.70
CA TYR A 236 -10.00 -2.90 23.58
C TYR A 236 -10.46 -2.67 25.02
N PRO A 237 -11.45 -1.80 25.32
CA PRO A 237 -11.97 -1.64 26.67
C PRO A 237 -12.82 -2.83 27.13
N LYS A 238 -13.29 -3.66 26.19
CA LYS A 238 -14.16 -4.84 26.43
C LYS A 238 -15.46 -4.48 27.17
N LYS A 239 -16.02 -3.32 26.87
CA LYS A 239 -17.27 -2.87 27.48
C LYS A 239 -18.40 -2.90 26.48
N TRP A 240 -19.45 -3.65 26.80
CA TRP A 240 -20.63 -3.82 25.94
C TRP A 240 -21.53 -2.58 25.92
N GLU A 241 -21.74 -1.92 27.06
CA GLU A 241 -22.66 -0.77 27.13
C GLU A 241 -22.27 0.39 26.21
N PRO A 242 -21.01 0.91 26.22
CA PRO A 242 -20.63 1.96 25.30
C PRO A 242 -20.68 1.50 23.84
N THR A 243 -20.30 0.26 23.55
CA THR A 243 -20.37 -0.31 22.20
C THR A 243 -21.79 -0.31 21.66
N ARG A 244 -22.75 -0.83 22.46
CA ARG A 244 -24.18 -0.84 22.11
C ARG A 244 -24.72 0.56 21.89
N ASN A 245 -24.35 1.52 22.76
CA ASN A 245 -24.81 2.90 22.65
C ASN A 245 -24.26 3.57 21.37
N ILE A 246 -23.00 3.35 21.02
CA ILE A 246 -22.40 3.90 19.82
C ILE A 246 -23.01 3.25 18.57
N ILE A 247 -22.95 1.92 18.45
CA ILE A 247 -23.42 1.22 17.23
C ILE A 247 -24.94 1.27 17.14
N GLY A 248 -25.64 0.83 18.18
CA GLY A 248 -27.10 0.77 18.19
C GLY A 248 -27.73 2.16 18.12
N GLY A 249 -27.23 3.11 18.89
CA GLY A 249 -27.70 4.49 18.85
C GLY A 249 -27.50 5.14 17.50
N SER A 250 -26.32 4.99 16.90
CA SER A 250 -26.04 5.53 15.57
C SER A 250 -26.95 4.92 14.49
N LEU A 251 -27.12 3.59 14.49
CA LEU A 251 -27.96 2.91 13.49
C LEU A 251 -29.45 3.32 13.63
N ILE A 252 -29.97 3.43 14.86
CA ILE A 252 -31.36 3.86 15.09
C ILE A 252 -31.58 5.29 14.60
N ILE A 253 -30.67 6.22 14.93
CA ILE A 253 -30.78 7.62 14.53
C ILE A 253 -30.67 7.73 12.99
N LEU A 254 -29.77 7.00 12.35
CA LEU A 254 -29.64 6.99 10.90
C LEU A 254 -30.86 6.39 10.21
N LEU A 255 -31.46 5.34 10.77
CA LEU A 255 -32.70 4.76 10.23
C LEU A 255 -33.85 5.77 10.31
N ILE A 256 -34.01 6.44 11.45
CA ILE A 256 -35.05 7.47 11.61
C ILE A 256 -34.79 8.63 10.63
N ALA A 257 -33.56 9.10 10.52
CA ALA A 257 -33.19 10.16 9.61
C ALA A 257 -33.44 9.78 8.13
N TYR A 258 -33.14 8.52 7.76
CA TYR A 258 -33.45 8.01 6.43
C TYR A 258 -34.95 8.02 6.14
N LEU A 259 -35.77 7.52 7.05
CA LEU A 259 -37.23 7.53 6.90
C LEU A 259 -37.80 8.96 6.79
N ILE A 260 -37.25 9.91 7.55
CA ILE A 260 -37.68 11.32 7.46
C ILE A 260 -37.25 11.92 6.12
N SER A 261 -36.05 11.59 5.62
CA SER A 261 -35.54 12.09 4.34
C SER A 261 -36.29 11.51 3.14
N GLU A 262 -36.74 10.24 3.22
CA GLU A 262 -37.48 9.56 2.15
C GLU A 262 -38.94 10.01 2.07
N TYR A 263 -39.63 10.08 3.22
CA TYR A 263 -41.09 10.35 3.29
C TYR A 263 -41.46 11.79 3.67
N GLY A 264 -40.50 12.63 4.02
CA GLY A 264 -40.74 13.98 4.48
C GLY A 264 -39.94 15.05 3.79
N ILE A 265 -38.94 15.56 4.45
CA ILE A 265 -38.08 16.65 3.96
C ILE A 265 -36.81 16.06 3.38
N HIS A 266 -36.58 16.23 2.08
CA HIS A 266 -35.34 15.78 1.43
C HIS A 266 -34.13 16.58 1.92
N PHE A 267 -33.26 15.95 2.71
CA PHE A 267 -32.02 16.52 3.20
C PHE A 267 -30.87 15.50 3.10
N SER A 268 -29.63 15.97 3.05
CA SER A 268 -28.47 15.09 3.03
C SER A 268 -28.25 14.41 4.37
N LEU A 269 -28.25 13.06 4.39
CA LEU A 269 -27.98 12.23 5.55
C LEU A 269 -26.55 12.39 6.09
N VAL A 270 -25.64 12.90 5.28
CA VAL A 270 -24.25 13.18 5.66
C VAL A 270 -24.20 14.17 6.84
N TRP A 271 -25.08 15.17 6.88
CA TRP A 271 -25.13 16.13 8.01
C TRP A 271 -25.49 15.46 9.33
N VAL A 272 -26.41 14.48 9.29
CA VAL A 272 -26.76 13.69 10.48
C VAL A 272 -25.58 12.83 10.92
N GLN A 273 -24.89 12.19 9.97
CA GLN A 273 -23.69 11.40 10.29
C GLN A 273 -22.56 12.26 10.86
N TRP A 274 -22.37 13.47 10.35
CA TRP A 274 -21.44 14.43 10.94
C TRP A 274 -21.77 14.74 12.40
N GLY A 275 -23.02 15.04 12.67
CA GLY A 275 -23.51 15.24 14.03
C GLY A 275 -23.25 14.03 14.93
N LEU A 276 -23.54 12.82 14.42
CA LEU A 276 -23.26 11.56 15.12
C LEU A 276 -21.75 11.33 15.36
N CYS A 277 -20.91 11.59 14.39
CA CYS A 277 -19.45 11.48 14.56
C CYS A 277 -18.95 12.41 15.66
N VAL A 278 -19.39 13.66 15.68
CA VAL A 278 -19.04 14.63 16.75
C VAL A 278 -19.53 14.15 18.12
N LEU A 279 -20.76 13.66 18.20
CA LEU A 279 -21.33 13.13 19.45
C LEU A 279 -20.58 11.89 19.94
N VAL A 280 -20.25 10.96 19.04
CA VAL A 280 -19.49 9.74 19.39
C VAL A 280 -18.08 10.08 19.84
N ILE A 281 -17.39 10.99 19.14
CA ILE A 281 -16.06 11.47 19.54
C ILE A 281 -16.13 12.14 20.92
N GLY A 282 -17.10 13.03 21.14
CA GLY A 282 -17.32 13.67 22.43
C GLY A 282 -17.61 12.66 23.56
N TYR A 283 -18.43 11.66 23.27
CA TYR A 283 -18.73 10.56 24.21
C TYR A 283 -17.49 9.72 24.54
N LEU A 284 -16.67 9.37 23.54
CA LEU A 284 -15.41 8.65 23.74
C LEU A 284 -14.42 9.47 24.57
N LEU A 285 -14.29 10.77 24.31
CA LEU A 285 -13.44 11.65 25.12
C LEU A 285 -13.96 11.79 26.56
N TYR A 286 -15.27 11.89 26.75
CA TYR A 286 -15.88 11.89 28.09
C TYR A 286 -15.56 10.59 28.85
N LEU A 287 -15.68 9.41 28.18
CA LEU A 287 -15.33 8.12 28.77
C LEU A 287 -13.83 8.03 29.08
N ALA A 288 -12.98 8.56 28.21
CA ALA A 288 -11.52 8.61 28.41
C ALA A 288 -11.16 9.37 29.71
N LEU A 289 -11.83 10.49 29.95
CA LEU A 289 -11.62 11.31 31.17
C LEU A 289 -12.23 10.64 32.41
N ARG A 290 -13.43 10.11 32.29
CA ARG A 290 -14.17 9.50 33.42
C ARG A 290 -13.51 8.21 33.91
N GLU A 291 -13.16 7.34 33.00
CA GLU A 291 -12.58 6.02 33.30
C GLU A 291 -11.06 6.01 33.33
N ARG A 292 -10.41 7.11 32.93
CA ARG A 292 -8.95 7.28 32.84
C ARG A 292 -8.27 6.19 31.98
N GLN A 293 -8.98 5.67 30.99
CA GLN A 293 -8.46 4.64 30.08
C GLN A 293 -7.97 5.27 28.77
N ARG A 294 -6.69 5.11 28.48
CA ARG A 294 -6.06 5.62 27.23
C ARG A 294 -6.68 5.04 25.97
N SER A 295 -7.28 3.86 26.04
CA SER A 295 -7.89 3.20 24.88
C SER A 295 -9.02 4.04 24.26
N TYR A 296 -9.87 4.68 25.05
CA TYR A 296 -10.94 5.53 24.51
C TYR A 296 -10.40 6.78 23.80
N PHE A 297 -9.32 7.35 24.32
CA PHE A 297 -8.65 8.49 23.68
C PHE A 297 -8.06 8.09 22.33
N LEU A 298 -7.42 6.92 22.25
CA LEU A 298 -6.85 6.42 20.99
C LEU A 298 -7.93 6.09 19.95
N ILE A 299 -9.10 5.58 20.38
CA ILE A 299 -10.23 5.32 19.49
C ILE A 299 -10.83 6.64 18.97
N ALA A 300 -10.95 7.66 19.84
CA ALA A 300 -11.39 8.99 19.42
C ALA A 300 -10.41 9.60 18.40
N LEU A 301 -9.10 9.47 18.65
CA LEU A 301 -8.06 9.93 17.72
C LEU A 301 -8.11 9.19 16.38
N PHE A 302 -8.36 7.87 16.40
CA PHE A 302 -8.59 7.08 15.20
C PHE A 302 -9.80 7.58 14.41
N ALA A 303 -10.94 7.86 15.07
CA ALA A 303 -12.13 8.37 14.40
C ALA A 303 -11.88 9.76 13.77
N ILE A 304 -11.23 10.67 14.50
CA ILE A 304 -10.85 12.00 13.97
C ILE A 304 -9.93 11.86 12.78
N GLY A 305 -8.89 11.01 12.88
CA GLY A 305 -7.94 10.76 11.80
C GLY A 305 -8.60 10.14 10.57
N SER A 306 -9.57 9.24 10.76
CA SER A 306 -10.34 8.62 9.67
C SER A 306 -11.21 9.64 8.92
N ILE A 307 -11.87 10.54 9.62
CA ILE A 307 -12.64 11.64 9.03
C ILE A 307 -11.71 12.58 8.26
N GLY A 308 -10.60 13.00 8.89
CA GLY A 308 -9.59 13.83 8.24
C GLY A 308 -9.01 13.18 6.98
N PHE A 309 -8.78 11.86 7.01
CA PHE A 309 -8.32 11.13 5.84
C PHE A 309 -9.36 11.12 4.71
N LEU A 310 -10.64 10.90 5.00
CA LEU A 310 -11.72 10.90 3.99
C LEU A 310 -11.71 12.20 3.17
N TYR A 311 -11.74 13.35 3.84
CA TYR A 311 -11.76 14.64 3.14
C TYR A 311 -10.43 14.99 2.48
N SER A 312 -9.33 14.63 3.13
CA SER A 312 -7.99 14.79 2.56
C SER A 312 -7.80 13.95 1.30
N SER A 313 -8.32 12.71 1.27
CA SER A 313 -8.19 11.82 0.11
C SER A 313 -8.96 12.33 -1.10
N ASN A 314 -10.19 12.82 -0.91
CA ASN A 314 -10.98 13.42 -1.99
C ASN A 314 -10.29 14.68 -2.53
N TYR A 315 -9.81 15.56 -1.64
CA TYR A 315 -9.07 16.75 -2.05
C TYR A 315 -7.80 16.41 -2.84
N VAL A 316 -7.03 15.40 -2.39
CA VAL A 316 -5.82 14.94 -3.08
C VAL A 316 -6.17 14.35 -4.44
N PHE A 317 -7.23 13.55 -4.53
CA PHE A 317 -7.67 12.94 -5.77
C PHE A 317 -8.06 14.00 -6.81
N ASP A 318 -8.84 15.01 -6.42
CA ASP A 318 -9.39 15.99 -7.34
C ASP A 318 -8.38 17.10 -7.73
N ASN A 319 -7.50 17.50 -6.79
CA ASN A 319 -6.69 18.72 -6.96
C ASN A 319 -5.18 18.46 -7.06
N ILE A 320 -4.68 17.32 -6.57
CA ILE A 320 -3.23 17.05 -6.53
C ILE A 320 -2.83 15.98 -7.53
N LEU A 321 -3.66 14.95 -7.75
CA LEU A 321 -3.35 13.91 -8.72
C LEU A 321 -3.45 14.45 -10.16
N GLU A 322 -2.47 14.09 -10.98
CA GLU A 322 -2.51 14.39 -12.41
C GLU A 322 -3.56 13.55 -13.14
N SER A 323 -4.13 14.09 -14.21
CA SER A 323 -5.24 13.46 -14.97
C SER A 323 -4.96 12.00 -15.36
N HIS A 324 -3.71 11.69 -15.74
CA HIS A 324 -3.33 10.31 -16.08
C HIS A 324 -3.32 9.35 -14.87
N GLN A 325 -3.09 9.85 -13.64
CA GLN A 325 -3.16 9.07 -12.41
C GLN A 325 -4.60 8.85 -11.98
N GLN A 326 -5.44 9.89 -12.11
CA GLN A 326 -6.88 9.79 -11.85
C GLN A 326 -7.53 8.75 -12.77
N ILE A 327 -7.24 8.81 -14.08
CA ILE A 327 -7.77 7.84 -15.06
C ILE A 327 -7.36 6.40 -14.67
N ARG A 328 -6.11 6.16 -14.30
CA ARG A 328 -5.66 4.83 -13.86
C ARG A 328 -6.45 4.32 -12.66
N ILE A 329 -6.69 5.18 -11.66
CA ILE A 329 -7.47 4.83 -10.47
C ILE A 329 -8.92 4.55 -10.86
N LYS A 330 -9.54 5.41 -11.66
CA LYS A 330 -10.92 5.26 -12.13
C LYS A 330 -11.11 3.97 -12.94
N VAL A 331 -10.16 3.63 -13.82
CA VAL A 331 -10.18 2.37 -14.59
C VAL A 331 -10.05 1.15 -13.67
N VAL A 332 -9.14 1.16 -12.70
CA VAL A 332 -9.00 0.05 -11.73
C VAL A 332 -10.27 -0.12 -10.88
N LEU A 333 -10.93 0.99 -10.54
CA LEU A 333 -12.20 0.97 -9.80
C LEU A 333 -13.43 0.67 -10.69
N GLY A 334 -13.26 0.49 -12.02
CA GLY A 334 -14.34 0.21 -12.96
C GLY A 334 -15.30 1.39 -13.14
N MET A 335 -14.80 2.62 -13.04
CA MET A 335 -15.56 3.86 -13.26
C MET A 335 -15.46 4.38 -14.70
N GLU A 336 -14.34 4.10 -15.36
CA GLU A 336 -14.07 4.47 -16.75
C GLU A 336 -13.55 3.27 -17.53
N GLU A 337 -13.90 3.16 -18.80
CA GLU A 337 -13.39 2.18 -19.74
C GLU A 337 -12.37 2.86 -20.65
N ASP A 338 -11.08 2.58 -20.46
CA ASP A 338 -10.01 3.00 -21.36
C ASP A 338 -9.36 1.77 -21.98
N LEU A 339 -9.91 1.33 -23.11
CA LEU A 339 -9.49 0.12 -23.81
C LEU A 339 -8.11 0.23 -24.48
N THR A 340 -7.62 1.45 -24.71
CA THR A 340 -6.41 1.70 -25.50
C THR A 340 -5.24 2.27 -24.69
N GLY A 341 -5.52 2.84 -23.50
CA GLY A 341 -4.54 3.51 -22.64
C GLY A 341 -4.28 2.79 -21.32
N ALA A 342 -4.67 3.42 -20.21
CA ALA A 342 -4.42 2.92 -18.86
C ALA A 342 -5.13 1.59 -18.55
N GLY A 343 -6.28 1.34 -19.18
CA GLY A 343 -7.09 0.13 -19.01
C GLY A 343 -6.68 -1.05 -19.90
N TYR A 344 -5.77 -0.86 -20.85
CA TYR A 344 -5.38 -1.90 -21.80
C TYR A 344 -4.94 -3.20 -21.12
N ASN A 345 -4.07 -3.12 -20.13
CA ASN A 345 -3.60 -4.29 -19.39
C ASN A 345 -4.69 -4.92 -18.50
N VAL A 346 -5.63 -4.12 -17.99
CA VAL A 346 -6.77 -4.61 -17.21
C VAL A 346 -7.79 -5.28 -18.13
N CYS A 347 -8.05 -4.69 -19.30
CA CYS A 347 -8.95 -5.25 -20.29
C CYS A 347 -8.46 -6.59 -20.83
N LEU A 348 -7.15 -6.75 -21.09
CA LEU A 348 -6.56 -8.03 -21.50
C LEU A 348 -6.76 -9.15 -20.48
N LEU A 349 -6.77 -8.83 -19.17
CA LEU A 349 -7.04 -9.81 -18.12
C LEU A 349 -8.49 -10.35 -18.15
N TYR A 350 -9.43 -9.55 -18.62
CA TYR A 350 -10.86 -9.93 -18.71
C TYR A 350 -11.28 -10.48 -20.07
N THR A 351 -10.56 -10.16 -21.13
CA THR A 351 -10.93 -10.51 -22.52
C THR A 351 -10.06 -11.58 -23.16
N SER A 352 -8.99 -12.02 -22.51
CA SER A 352 -8.24 -13.20 -22.98
C SER A 352 -9.05 -14.47 -22.71
N PRO A 353 -9.41 -15.27 -23.75
CA PRO A 353 -10.14 -16.52 -23.60
C PRO A 353 -9.38 -17.56 -22.79
#